data_3e112cb5c0bce4a27bf37c90262adf96
#
_entry.id   3e112cb5c0bce4a27bf37c90262adf96
#
_cell.length_a   1.000
_cell.length_b   1.000
_cell.length_c   1.000
_cell.angle_alpha   90.00
_cell.angle_beta   90.00
_cell.angle_gamma   90.00
#
_symmetry.space_group_name_H-M   'P 1'
#
loop_
_entity.id
_entity.type
_entity.pdbx_description
1 polymer ?
#
loop_
_entity_poly.entity_id
_entity_poly.type
_entity_poly.pdbx_seq_one_letter_code
_entity_poly.pdbx_strand_id
1 'polypeptide(L)'
;MKLRRVAAIAVALLLFPGTAIAATPASASWEEPLFKNYVALGDSYTSAPLVPLPDLLSLGCVRSFGNYPKLLAAQLRVYQLTDVSCGGADTTNMTQPQSTVLGTARPQFDALRPDTDLVTLGIGGNDFGVFGDIIGTCPGLRASDPAGAPCKAHFTVDGVDTLRARIAQTQVRITAVVQGIKERSPKATIALIGYPKIAPEHGTCPAILPFADGDYAYLYSIEQALNGAIASAAAATGATYVDTFGPSTGHDACAPDGQAWIQGKEINPLRALNYHPRYEGQAGVASLTAKTLSGDPAVVTAAEQAAWAARGKELARQAAASPKAVEASPDRLRTSAQR
;
A
#
# COMPACT_ATOMS: atom_id res chain seq x y z
N MET A 1 70.51 -36.65 67.96
CA MET A 1 69.08 -36.86 67.57
C MET A 1 68.38 -35.52 67.60
N LYS A 2 67.99 -34.99 66.41
CA LYS A 2 67.40 -33.65 66.26
C LYS A 2 65.91 -33.79 66.05
N LEU A 3 65.10 -33.28 66.98
CA LEU A 3 63.66 -33.15 66.82
C LEU A 3 63.38 -31.98 65.91
N ARG A 4 62.61 -32.21 64.80
CA ARG A 4 62.03 -31.15 63.95
C ARG A 4 60.61 -30.85 64.42
N ARG A 5 60.37 -29.59 64.78
CA ARG A 5 59.06 -29.08 65.13
C ARG A 5 58.33 -28.80 63.82
N VAL A 6 57.12 -29.35 63.65
CA VAL A 6 56.21 -29.06 62.58
C VAL A 6 55.25 -27.99 63.07
N ALA A 7 55.26 -26.84 62.42
CA ALA A 7 54.30 -25.76 62.67
C ALA A 7 53.01 -26.00 61.82
N ALA A 8 51.89 -26.11 62.49
CA ALA A 8 50.56 -26.17 61.81
C ALA A 8 50.08 -24.74 61.52
N ILE A 9 49.86 -24.47 60.26
CA ILE A 9 49.22 -23.21 59.79
C ILE A 9 47.71 -23.47 59.72
N ALA A 10 46.95 -22.78 60.59
CA ALA A 10 45.47 -22.76 60.50
C ALA A 10 45.03 -21.74 59.44
N VAL A 11 44.40 -22.23 58.38
CA VAL A 11 43.79 -21.40 57.40
C VAL A 11 42.32 -21.09 57.82
N ALA A 12 42.06 -19.84 58.19
CA ALA A 12 40.70 -19.37 58.49
C ALA A 12 39.94 -19.10 57.19
N LEU A 13 38.95 -19.92 56.83
CA LEU A 13 38.00 -19.68 55.77
C LEU A 13 36.97 -18.63 56.24
N LEU A 14 37.08 -17.42 55.70
CA LEU A 14 36.05 -16.38 55.81
C LEU A 14 34.92 -16.73 54.88
N LEU A 15 33.81 -17.23 55.41
CA LEU A 15 32.57 -17.39 54.73
C LEU A 15 31.89 -16.01 54.57
N PHE A 16 31.93 -15.41 53.38
CA PHE A 16 31.09 -14.27 53.04
C PHE A 16 29.67 -14.79 52.72
N PRO A 17 28.60 -14.25 53.34
CA PRO A 17 27.26 -14.57 52.94
C PRO A 17 26.99 -13.85 51.59
N GLY A 18 27.02 -14.61 50.50
CA GLY A 18 26.56 -14.14 49.19
C GLY A 18 25.07 -13.88 49.23
N THR A 19 24.65 -12.62 49.25
CA THR A 19 23.27 -12.24 48.98
C THR A 19 22.98 -12.53 47.51
N ALA A 20 22.28 -13.64 47.24
CA ALA A 20 21.72 -13.92 45.94
C ALA A 20 20.62 -12.88 45.64
N ILE A 21 20.94 -11.87 44.82
CA ILE A 21 19.95 -10.99 44.27
C ILE A 21 19.15 -11.85 43.26
N ALA A 22 17.97 -12.31 43.68
CA ALA A 22 17.02 -12.92 42.77
C ALA A 22 16.59 -11.84 41.76
N ALA A 23 17.10 -11.94 40.53
CA ALA A 23 16.60 -11.17 39.43
C ALA A 23 15.13 -11.57 39.20
N THR A 24 14.20 -10.74 39.63
CA THR A 24 12.81 -10.88 39.25
C THR A 24 12.76 -10.85 37.69
N PRO A 25 12.14 -11.85 37.03
CA PRO A 25 11.97 -11.79 35.60
C PRO A 25 11.15 -10.50 35.33
N ALA A 26 11.71 -9.62 34.51
CA ALA A 26 10.96 -8.47 34.00
C ALA A 26 9.71 -9.04 33.31
N SER A 27 8.55 -8.83 33.90
CA SER A 27 7.28 -9.14 33.26
C SER A 27 7.28 -8.33 31.98
N ALA A 28 7.34 -8.97 30.81
CA ALA A 28 7.10 -8.32 29.54
C ALA A 28 5.68 -7.75 29.63
N SER A 29 5.58 -6.45 29.86
CA SER A 29 4.31 -5.74 29.79
C SER A 29 3.84 -5.86 28.34
N TRP A 30 2.78 -6.61 28.10
CA TRP A 30 2.10 -6.65 26.82
C TRP A 30 1.49 -5.25 26.61
N GLU A 31 2.16 -4.40 25.84
CA GLU A 31 1.56 -3.15 25.43
C GLU A 31 0.33 -3.47 24.58
N GLU A 32 -0.82 -2.96 25.00
CA GLU A 32 -2.05 -3.04 24.22
C GLU A 32 -1.81 -2.41 22.83
N PRO A 33 -2.29 -3.03 21.75
CA PRO A 33 -2.15 -2.46 20.43
C PRO A 33 -2.89 -1.12 20.34
N LEU A 34 -2.33 -0.18 19.57
CA LEU A 34 -2.92 1.13 19.34
C LEU A 34 -4.34 1.04 18.75
N PHE A 35 -4.57 0.01 17.93
CA PHE A 35 -5.87 -0.28 17.31
C PHE A 35 -6.19 -1.77 17.47
N LYS A 36 -7.48 -2.08 17.69
CA LYS A 36 -7.95 -3.48 17.87
C LYS A 36 -8.72 -4.00 16.66
N ASN A 37 -9.61 -3.18 16.10
CA ASN A 37 -10.53 -3.54 15.02
C ASN A 37 -10.27 -2.67 13.79
N TYR A 38 -9.47 -3.17 12.88
CA TYR A 38 -9.07 -2.46 11.65
C TYR A 38 -9.92 -2.92 10.46
N VAL A 39 -10.53 -1.99 9.73
CA VAL A 39 -11.21 -2.20 8.44
C VAL A 39 -10.43 -1.52 7.33
N ALA A 40 -10.04 -2.27 6.29
CA ALA A 40 -9.39 -1.74 5.10
C ALA A 40 -10.39 -1.68 3.94
N LEU A 41 -10.62 -0.47 3.44
CA LEU A 41 -11.43 -0.16 2.27
C LEU A 41 -10.51 0.30 1.14
N GLY A 42 -10.90 0.05 -0.10
CA GLY A 42 -10.13 0.57 -1.22
C GLY A 42 -10.27 -0.19 -2.53
N ASP A 43 -9.45 0.22 -3.47
CA ASP A 43 -9.36 -0.30 -4.84
C ASP A 43 -8.21 -1.31 -5.03
N SER A 44 -7.71 -1.41 -6.27
CA SER A 44 -6.62 -2.33 -6.63
C SER A 44 -5.27 -1.97 -5.98
N TYR A 45 -5.02 -0.70 -5.66
CA TYR A 45 -3.79 -0.30 -4.96
C TYR A 45 -3.79 -0.79 -3.51
N THR A 46 -4.98 -0.98 -2.94
CA THR A 46 -5.18 -1.58 -1.62
C THR A 46 -5.21 -3.11 -1.69
N SER A 47 -5.92 -3.70 -2.67
CA SER A 47 -6.04 -5.16 -2.79
C SER A 47 -4.76 -5.85 -3.25
N ALA A 48 -3.89 -5.16 -4.01
CA ALA A 48 -2.59 -5.61 -4.50
C ALA A 48 -2.65 -6.81 -5.46
N PRO A 49 -3.28 -6.66 -6.65
CA PRO A 49 -3.44 -7.75 -7.59
C PRO A 49 -2.09 -8.32 -8.04
N LEU A 50 -1.97 -9.65 -8.01
CA LEU A 50 -0.79 -10.43 -8.39
C LEU A 50 0.45 -10.21 -7.50
N VAL A 51 0.39 -9.40 -6.46
CA VAL A 51 1.46 -9.41 -5.45
C VAL A 51 1.46 -10.79 -4.79
N PRO A 52 2.57 -11.50 -4.68
CA PRO A 52 2.62 -12.81 -4.03
C PRO A 52 2.26 -12.70 -2.54
N LEU A 53 1.49 -13.59 -1.99
CA LEU A 53 0.71 -14.71 -2.44
C LEU A 53 -0.76 -14.27 -2.61
N PRO A 54 -1.48 -14.74 -3.64
CA PRO A 54 -2.90 -14.37 -3.81
C PRO A 54 -3.76 -14.94 -2.67
N ASP A 55 -4.74 -14.15 -2.25
CA ASP A 55 -5.76 -14.58 -1.29
C ASP A 55 -6.89 -15.30 -2.04
N LEU A 56 -6.85 -16.64 -2.00
CA LEU A 56 -7.77 -17.49 -2.74
C LEU A 56 -9.24 -17.36 -2.29
N LEU A 57 -9.50 -16.82 -1.11
CA LEU A 57 -10.86 -16.55 -0.62
C LEU A 57 -11.45 -15.25 -1.18
N SER A 58 -10.65 -14.46 -1.86
CA SER A 58 -11.03 -13.15 -2.39
C SER A 58 -10.67 -12.95 -3.87
N LEU A 59 -10.66 -14.03 -4.65
CA LEU A 59 -10.22 -14.01 -6.06
C LEU A 59 -10.99 -13.01 -6.93
N GLY A 60 -12.27 -12.77 -6.67
CA GLY A 60 -13.06 -11.76 -7.36
C GLY A 60 -12.53 -10.34 -7.17
N CYS A 61 -12.01 -10.02 -5.99
CA CYS A 61 -11.43 -8.73 -5.64
C CYS A 61 -9.90 -8.69 -5.81
N VAL A 62 -9.28 -9.79 -6.22
CA VAL A 62 -7.84 -9.95 -6.47
C VAL A 62 -6.95 -9.49 -5.32
N ARG A 63 -7.37 -9.70 -4.06
CA ARG A 63 -6.54 -9.40 -2.88
C ARG A 63 -5.35 -10.35 -2.78
N SER A 64 -4.28 -9.88 -2.16
CA SER A 64 -3.11 -10.68 -1.84
C SER A 64 -2.79 -10.67 -0.34
N PHE A 65 -1.98 -11.64 0.10
CA PHE A 65 -1.41 -11.64 1.46
C PHE A 65 -0.27 -10.63 1.61
N GLY A 66 0.29 -10.13 0.51
CA GLY A 66 1.32 -9.10 0.49
C GLY A 66 0.79 -7.68 0.36
N ASN A 67 -0.51 -7.44 0.51
CA ASN A 67 -1.09 -6.11 0.42
C ASN A 67 -0.82 -5.25 1.67
N TYR A 68 -0.83 -3.92 1.52
CA TYR A 68 -0.48 -3.03 2.62
C TYR A 68 -1.40 -3.18 3.85
N PRO A 69 -2.71 -3.48 3.75
CA PRO A 69 -3.53 -3.65 4.95
C PRO A 69 -3.07 -4.79 5.85
N LYS A 70 -2.68 -5.93 5.27
CA LYS A 70 -2.17 -7.07 6.04
C LYS A 70 -0.79 -6.78 6.64
N LEU A 71 0.08 -6.08 5.89
CA LEU A 71 1.39 -5.66 6.38
C LEU A 71 1.26 -4.63 7.51
N LEU A 72 0.37 -3.66 7.37
CA LEU A 72 0.05 -2.65 8.39
C LEU A 72 -0.53 -3.30 9.66
N ALA A 73 -1.48 -4.21 9.50
CA ALA A 73 -2.08 -4.94 10.62
C ALA A 73 -1.03 -5.67 11.46
N ALA A 74 -0.04 -6.29 10.80
CA ALA A 74 1.08 -6.95 11.46
C ALA A 74 2.01 -5.96 12.18
N GLN A 75 2.32 -4.80 11.57
CA GLN A 75 3.16 -3.76 12.17
C GLN A 75 2.51 -3.14 13.42
N LEU A 76 1.21 -2.84 13.34
CA LEU A 76 0.42 -2.26 14.44
C LEU A 76 -0.06 -3.31 15.46
N ARG A 77 0.15 -4.60 15.17
CA ARG A 77 -0.29 -5.74 16.02
C ARG A 77 -1.80 -5.70 16.32
N VAL A 78 -2.64 -5.28 15.33
CA VAL A 78 -4.09 -5.22 15.53
C VAL A 78 -4.68 -6.62 15.79
N TYR A 79 -5.74 -6.71 16.58
CA TYR A 79 -6.34 -8.00 16.90
C TYR A 79 -7.16 -8.56 15.73
N GLN A 80 -7.86 -7.69 15.02
CA GLN A 80 -8.72 -8.10 13.91
C GLN A 80 -8.55 -7.16 12.72
N LEU A 81 -8.25 -7.71 11.56
CA LEU A 81 -8.32 -7.03 10.26
C LEU A 81 -9.51 -7.56 9.47
N THR A 82 -10.35 -6.65 8.98
CA THR A 82 -11.36 -6.91 7.95
C THR A 82 -10.98 -6.15 6.69
N ASP A 83 -10.37 -6.85 5.73
CA ASP A 83 -9.96 -6.29 4.45
C ASP A 83 -11.03 -6.59 3.40
N VAL A 84 -11.72 -5.55 2.93
CA VAL A 84 -12.77 -5.62 1.90
C VAL A 84 -12.41 -4.83 0.66
N SER A 85 -11.15 -4.42 0.52
CA SER A 85 -10.65 -3.78 -0.70
C SER A 85 -10.88 -4.66 -1.93
N CYS A 86 -11.13 -4.05 -3.09
CA CYS A 86 -11.49 -4.80 -4.29
C CYS A 86 -10.92 -4.13 -5.54
N GLY A 87 -10.23 -4.93 -6.37
CA GLY A 87 -9.66 -4.44 -7.62
C GLY A 87 -10.70 -3.78 -8.51
N GLY A 88 -10.41 -2.58 -9.04
CA GLY A 88 -11.32 -1.82 -9.87
C GLY A 88 -12.42 -1.06 -9.13
N ALA A 89 -12.47 -1.10 -7.79
CA ALA A 89 -13.46 -0.34 -7.03
C ALA A 89 -13.30 1.17 -7.22
N ASP A 90 -14.42 1.88 -7.30
CA ASP A 90 -14.53 3.33 -7.19
C ASP A 90 -15.33 3.72 -5.93
N THR A 91 -15.53 5.01 -5.70
CA THR A 91 -16.25 5.49 -4.51
C THR A 91 -17.69 5.01 -4.43
N THR A 92 -18.34 4.63 -5.54
CA THR A 92 -19.71 4.11 -5.53
C THR A 92 -19.80 2.72 -4.89
N ASN A 93 -18.71 1.94 -4.95
CA ASN A 93 -18.65 0.60 -4.37
C ASN A 93 -18.56 0.60 -2.84
N MET A 94 -18.49 1.76 -2.23
CA MET A 94 -18.67 1.87 -0.79
C MET A 94 -20.10 1.50 -0.37
N THR A 95 -21.09 1.88 -1.16
CA THR A 95 -22.53 1.69 -0.88
C THR A 95 -23.23 0.77 -1.87
N GLN A 96 -22.62 0.49 -3.02
CA GLN A 96 -23.18 -0.36 -4.06
C GLN A 96 -22.35 -1.64 -4.23
N PRO A 97 -22.98 -2.79 -4.57
CA PRO A 97 -22.25 -3.98 -4.94
C PRO A 97 -21.36 -3.74 -6.16
N GLN A 98 -20.20 -4.41 -6.19
CA GLN A 98 -19.28 -4.37 -7.31
C GLN A 98 -19.33 -5.67 -8.10
N SER A 99 -19.58 -5.60 -9.41
CA SER A 99 -19.39 -6.74 -10.32
C SER A 99 -17.90 -7.04 -10.47
N THR A 100 -17.52 -8.30 -10.31
CA THR A 100 -16.14 -8.77 -10.48
C THR A 100 -16.11 -9.92 -11.48
N VAL A 101 -14.92 -10.32 -11.92
CA VAL A 101 -14.76 -11.46 -12.85
C VAL A 101 -15.24 -12.79 -12.28
N LEU A 102 -15.38 -12.91 -10.96
CA LEU A 102 -15.79 -14.12 -10.26
C LEU A 102 -17.03 -13.91 -9.37
N GLY A 103 -17.97 -13.06 -9.83
CA GLY A 103 -19.22 -12.80 -9.13
C GLY A 103 -19.34 -11.35 -8.65
N THR A 104 -20.06 -11.15 -7.56
CA THR A 104 -20.39 -9.83 -7.04
C THR A 104 -19.79 -9.64 -5.64
N ALA A 105 -18.99 -8.60 -5.44
CA ALA A 105 -18.54 -8.18 -4.12
C ALA A 105 -19.63 -7.31 -3.45
N ARG A 106 -19.79 -7.47 -2.15
CA ARG A 106 -20.71 -6.65 -1.34
C ARG A 106 -20.20 -5.20 -1.23
N PRO A 107 -21.10 -4.25 -0.93
CA PRO A 107 -20.67 -2.88 -0.60
C PRO A 107 -19.61 -2.89 0.49
N GLN A 108 -18.54 -2.10 0.31
CA GLN A 108 -17.43 -2.12 1.27
C GLN A 108 -17.83 -1.60 2.65
N PHE A 109 -18.82 -0.71 2.74
CA PHE A 109 -19.36 -0.21 4.00
C PHE A 109 -20.04 -1.28 4.86
N ASP A 110 -20.43 -2.42 4.30
CA ASP A 110 -20.99 -3.53 5.07
C ASP A 110 -20.00 -4.12 6.10
N ALA A 111 -18.71 -3.84 5.94
CA ALA A 111 -17.66 -4.25 6.88
C ALA A 111 -17.51 -3.31 8.09
N LEU A 112 -18.04 -2.09 8.01
CA LEU A 112 -17.90 -1.08 9.05
C LEU A 112 -18.80 -1.39 10.25
N ARG A 113 -18.29 -1.18 11.45
CA ARG A 113 -18.97 -1.47 12.72
C ARG A 113 -18.75 -0.33 13.73
N PRO A 114 -19.64 -0.16 14.73
CA PRO A 114 -19.46 0.85 15.78
C PRO A 114 -18.21 0.66 16.66
N ASP A 115 -17.65 -0.55 16.71
CA ASP A 115 -16.44 -0.91 17.44
C ASP A 115 -15.18 -0.92 16.56
N THR A 116 -15.28 -0.58 15.28
CA THR A 116 -14.13 -0.32 14.42
C THR A 116 -13.36 0.89 14.92
N ASP A 117 -12.06 0.77 15.14
CA ASP A 117 -11.21 1.83 15.69
C ASP A 117 -10.14 2.34 14.71
N LEU A 118 -9.88 1.60 13.63
CA LEU A 118 -9.06 2.04 12.49
C LEU A 118 -9.77 1.75 11.17
N VAL A 119 -9.82 2.74 10.28
CA VAL A 119 -10.21 2.56 8.88
C VAL A 119 -9.14 3.15 7.99
N THR A 120 -8.60 2.37 7.04
CA THR A 120 -7.82 2.91 5.92
C THR A 120 -8.66 2.92 4.66
N LEU A 121 -8.50 3.95 3.83
CA LEU A 121 -9.21 4.11 2.56
C LEU A 121 -8.23 4.55 1.47
N GLY A 122 -7.94 3.68 0.51
CA GLY A 122 -7.20 3.99 -0.72
C GLY A 122 -8.14 3.91 -1.91
N ILE A 123 -8.70 5.03 -2.36
CA ILE A 123 -9.76 5.10 -3.37
C ILE A 123 -9.70 6.40 -4.18
N GLY A 124 -10.26 6.39 -5.37
CA GLY A 124 -10.46 7.57 -6.20
C GLY A 124 -9.82 7.47 -7.59
N GLY A 125 -8.83 6.61 -7.77
CA GLY A 125 -8.15 6.42 -9.06
C GLY A 125 -9.07 5.91 -10.18
N ASN A 126 -10.09 5.13 -9.83
CA ASN A 126 -11.05 4.58 -10.78
C ASN A 126 -12.29 5.46 -10.98
N ASP A 127 -12.50 6.46 -10.12
CA ASP A 127 -13.62 7.35 -10.23
C ASP A 127 -13.60 8.07 -11.59
N PHE A 128 -14.75 8.07 -12.26
CA PHE A 128 -14.91 8.63 -13.60
C PHE A 128 -13.91 8.11 -14.65
N GLY A 129 -13.28 6.96 -14.40
CA GLY A 129 -12.36 6.32 -15.33
C GLY A 129 -10.98 6.98 -15.44
N VAL A 130 -10.54 7.83 -14.49
CA VAL A 130 -9.31 8.61 -14.63
C VAL A 130 -8.09 7.73 -14.94
N PHE A 131 -7.79 6.71 -14.13
CA PHE A 131 -6.66 5.81 -14.41
C PHE A 131 -6.90 4.93 -15.63
N GLY A 132 -8.12 4.39 -15.81
CA GLY A 132 -8.47 3.54 -16.93
C GLY A 132 -8.25 4.25 -18.27
N ASP A 133 -8.68 5.50 -18.39
CA ASP A 133 -8.54 6.30 -19.60
C ASP A 133 -7.08 6.64 -19.89
N ILE A 134 -6.28 6.99 -18.86
CA ILE A 134 -4.85 7.25 -19.04
C ILE A 134 -4.13 6.00 -19.57
N ILE A 135 -4.26 4.87 -18.89
CA ILE A 135 -3.52 3.66 -19.26
C ILE A 135 -4.07 2.99 -20.51
N GLY A 136 -5.36 3.17 -20.82
CA GLY A 136 -6.00 2.64 -22.02
C GLY A 136 -5.76 3.47 -23.28
N THR A 137 -5.61 4.78 -23.16
CA THR A 137 -5.55 5.70 -24.30
C THR A 137 -4.14 6.19 -24.60
N CYS A 138 -3.43 6.69 -23.59
CA CYS A 138 -2.18 7.42 -23.81
C CYS A 138 -1.04 6.60 -24.45
N PRO A 139 -0.87 5.31 -24.14
CA PRO A 139 0.14 4.49 -24.83
C PRO A 139 -0.06 4.43 -26.34
N GLY A 140 -1.33 4.35 -26.79
CA GLY A 140 -1.68 4.32 -28.23
C GLY A 140 -1.39 5.63 -28.94
N LEU A 141 -1.42 6.74 -28.25
CA LEU A 141 -1.19 8.07 -28.82
C LEU A 141 0.30 8.38 -29.05
N ARG A 142 1.22 7.68 -28.37
CA ARG A 142 2.67 7.91 -28.51
C ARG A 142 3.14 7.89 -29.98
N ALA A 143 2.62 6.96 -30.79
CA ALA A 143 3.06 6.80 -32.17
C ALA A 143 2.77 8.04 -33.04
N SER A 144 1.77 8.86 -32.72
CA SER A 144 1.42 10.07 -33.47
C SER A 144 2.34 11.24 -33.20
N ASP A 145 2.89 11.35 -32.00
CA ASP A 145 3.82 12.40 -31.58
C ASP A 145 4.69 11.90 -30.42
N PRO A 146 5.76 11.14 -30.69
CA PRO A 146 6.57 10.50 -29.63
C PRO A 146 7.28 11.48 -28.70
N ALA A 147 7.63 12.67 -29.16
CA ALA A 147 8.32 13.69 -28.38
C ALA A 147 7.39 14.71 -27.72
N GLY A 148 6.19 14.87 -28.26
CA GLY A 148 5.19 15.83 -27.77
C GLY A 148 4.34 15.31 -26.62
N ALA A 149 3.15 15.88 -26.47
CA ALA A 149 2.20 15.56 -25.40
C ALA A 149 0.80 15.24 -25.96
N PRO A 150 0.66 14.19 -26.80
CA PRO A 150 -0.60 13.87 -27.45
C PRO A 150 -1.67 13.38 -26.45
N CYS A 151 -1.29 12.77 -25.34
CA CYS A 151 -2.21 12.39 -24.27
C CYS A 151 -2.83 13.64 -23.61
N LYS A 152 -2.01 14.60 -23.23
CA LYS A 152 -2.48 15.92 -22.71
C LYS A 152 -3.41 16.59 -23.70
N ALA A 153 -3.03 16.62 -25.00
CA ALA A 153 -3.84 17.23 -26.03
C ALA A 153 -5.21 16.52 -26.16
N HIS A 154 -5.22 15.18 -26.10
CA HIS A 154 -6.46 14.37 -26.17
C HIS A 154 -7.42 14.68 -25.01
N PHE A 155 -6.92 14.83 -23.79
CA PHE A 155 -7.75 15.12 -22.62
C PHE A 155 -8.00 16.62 -22.38
N THR A 156 -7.49 17.50 -23.24
CA THR A 156 -7.80 18.94 -23.23
C THR A 156 -8.87 19.23 -24.29
N VAL A 157 -10.11 19.40 -23.87
CA VAL A 157 -11.26 19.68 -24.74
C VAL A 157 -11.74 21.10 -24.49
N ASP A 158 -11.81 21.93 -25.52
CA ASP A 158 -12.21 23.35 -25.43
C ASP A 158 -11.43 24.13 -24.35
N GLY A 159 -10.14 23.82 -24.22
CA GLY A 159 -9.25 24.44 -23.23
C GLY A 159 -9.40 23.91 -21.79
N VAL A 160 -10.29 22.93 -21.56
CA VAL A 160 -10.51 22.31 -20.25
C VAL A 160 -9.80 20.96 -20.17
N ASP A 161 -8.98 20.74 -19.14
CA ASP A 161 -8.43 19.45 -18.81
C ASP A 161 -9.51 18.57 -18.17
N THR A 162 -10.02 17.62 -18.95
CA THR A 162 -11.16 16.76 -18.54
C THR A 162 -10.80 15.81 -17.42
N LEU A 163 -9.52 15.35 -17.30
CA LEU A 163 -9.09 14.50 -16.19
C LEU A 163 -9.06 15.29 -14.87
N ARG A 164 -8.55 16.52 -14.88
CA ARG A 164 -8.58 17.40 -13.70
C ARG A 164 -10.00 17.73 -13.26
N ALA A 165 -10.91 17.95 -14.21
CA ALA A 165 -12.33 18.19 -13.91
C ALA A 165 -12.97 16.98 -13.20
N ARG A 166 -12.66 15.76 -13.67
CA ARG A 166 -13.11 14.51 -13.03
C ARG A 166 -12.52 14.33 -11.63
N ILE A 167 -11.22 14.63 -11.45
CA ILE A 167 -10.56 14.58 -10.13
C ILE A 167 -11.20 15.54 -9.13
N ALA A 168 -11.60 16.73 -9.56
CA ALA A 168 -12.34 17.65 -8.70
C ALA A 168 -13.67 17.08 -8.22
N GLN A 169 -14.38 16.33 -9.07
CA GLN A 169 -15.61 15.62 -8.69
C GLN A 169 -15.30 14.43 -7.75
N THR A 170 -14.19 13.73 -8.00
CA THR A 170 -13.70 12.62 -7.13
C THR A 170 -13.45 13.11 -5.70
N GLN A 171 -12.88 14.31 -5.52
CA GLN A 171 -12.69 14.91 -4.19
C GLN A 171 -14.01 15.00 -3.41
N VAL A 172 -15.09 15.44 -4.06
CA VAL A 172 -16.42 15.54 -3.43
C VAL A 172 -16.91 14.16 -3.02
N ARG A 173 -16.75 13.14 -3.88
CA ARG A 173 -17.13 11.76 -3.57
C ARG A 173 -16.33 11.19 -2.40
N ILE A 174 -14.99 11.36 -2.38
CA ILE A 174 -14.15 10.90 -1.26
C ILE A 174 -14.59 11.57 0.05
N THR A 175 -14.89 12.87 0.04
CA THR A 175 -15.42 13.58 1.21
C THR A 175 -16.70 12.92 1.74
N ALA A 176 -17.65 12.58 0.86
CA ALA A 176 -18.88 11.89 1.24
C ALA A 176 -18.61 10.46 1.77
N VAL A 177 -17.65 9.75 1.17
CA VAL A 177 -17.22 8.43 1.67
C VAL A 177 -16.71 8.52 3.11
N VAL A 178 -15.86 9.50 3.41
CA VAL A 178 -15.34 9.68 4.79
C VAL A 178 -16.48 9.98 5.78
N GLN A 179 -17.46 10.79 5.39
CA GLN A 179 -18.63 11.04 6.21
C GLN A 179 -19.42 9.75 6.48
N GLY A 180 -19.65 8.93 5.44
CA GLY A 180 -20.31 7.64 5.58
C GLY A 180 -19.54 6.64 6.46
N ILE A 181 -18.20 6.69 6.49
CA ILE A 181 -17.39 5.92 7.44
C ILE A 181 -17.64 6.40 8.89
N LYS A 182 -17.63 7.71 9.12
CA LYS A 182 -17.87 8.30 10.46
C LYS A 182 -19.24 7.95 11.03
N GLU A 183 -20.25 7.89 10.18
CA GLU A 183 -21.61 7.49 10.59
C GLU A 183 -21.65 6.04 11.09
N ARG A 184 -20.89 5.14 10.48
CA ARG A 184 -20.89 3.69 10.78
C ARG A 184 -19.88 3.29 11.84
N SER A 185 -18.77 4.02 11.90
CA SER A 185 -17.63 3.76 12.78
C SER A 185 -17.19 5.07 13.46
N PRO A 186 -18.02 5.62 14.36
CA PRO A 186 -17.81 6.97 14.91
C PRO A 186 -16.57 7.11 15.78
N LYS A 187 -15.97 6.01 16.21
CA LYS A 187 -14.76 6.00 17.03
C LYS A 187 -13.48 5.77 16.20
N ALA A 188 -13.62 5.49 14.90
CA ALA A 188 -12.49 5.11 14.07
C ALA A 188 -11.55 6.30 13.78
N THR A 189 -10.26 6.07 13.94
CA THR A 189 -9.25 6.86 13.24
C THR A 189 -9.34 6.50 11.76
N ILE A 190 -9.51 7.51 10.90
CA ILE A 190 -9.66 7.32 9.46
C ILE A 190 -8.41 7.84 8.78
N ALA A 191 -7.70 6.96 8.04
CA ALA A 191 -6.52 7.30 7.25
C ALA A 191 -6.83 7.18 5.76
N LEU A 192 -6.75 8.30 5.03
CA LEU A 192 -6.82 8.34 3.58
C LEU A 192 -5.43 8.12 3.00
N ILE A 193 -5.28 7.06 2.22
CA ILE A 193 -4.00 6.64 1.67
C ILE A 193 -3.83 7.24 0.28
N GLY A 194 -2.78 8.04 0.08
CA GLY A 194 -2.40 8.56 -1.23
C GLY A 194 -1.89 7.46 -2.15
N TYR A 195 -1.81 7.77 -3.45
CA TYR A 195 -1.21 6.88 -4.46
C TYR A 195 0.28 7.18 -4.59
N PRO A 196 1.18 6.20 -4.54
CA PRO A 196 2.59 6.39 -4.86
C PRO A 196 2.79 6.74 -6.34
N LYS A 197 3.89 7.40 -6.68
CA LYS A 197 4.23 7.82 -8.05
C LYS A 197 4.29 6.64 -9.00
N ILE A 198 3.58 6.74 -10.13
CA ILE A 198 3.68 5.81 -11.26
C ILE A 198 4.72 6.35 -12.25
N ALA A 199 4.61 7.63 -12.60
CA ALA A 199 5.54 8.30 -13.51
C ALA A 199 6.62 9.05 -12.73
N PRO A 200 7.87 9.13 -13.26
CA PRO A 200 8.91 9.95 -12.66
C PRO A 200 8.59 11.44 -12.79
N GLU A 201 9.08 12.21 -11.85
CA GLU A 201 9.00 13.68 -11.91
C GLU A 201 9.80 14.25 -13.08
N HIS A 202 10.94 13.63 -13.38
CA HIS A 202 11.85 14.02 -14.45
C HIS A 202 12.30 12.81 -15.26
N GLY A 203 12.54 13.05 -16.55
CA GLY A 203 12.98 11.99 -17.47
C GLY A 203 11.84 11.13 -18.01
N THR A 204 12.18 10.13 -18.81
CA THR A 204 11.25 9.25 -19.50
C THR A 204 11.77 7.82 -19.51
N CYS A 205 10.90 6.84 -19.58
CA CYS A 205 11.27 5.43 -19.74
C CYS A 205 10.26 4.67 -20.64
N PRO A 206 10.14 5.01 -21.92
CA PRO A 206 9.06 4.53 -22.78
C PRO A 206 9.05 3.01 -23.01
N ALA A 207 10.13 2.32 -22.72
CA ALA A 207 10.15 0.85 -22.71
C ALA A 207 9.32 0.26 -21.56
N ILE A 208 9.20 1.00 -20.46
CA ILE A 208 8.50 0.58 -19.22
C ILE A 208 7.13 1.26 -19.11
N LEU A 209 7.06 2.57 -19.36
CA LEU A 209 5.85 3.36 -19.44
C LEU A 209 5.73 3.92 -20.86
N PRO A 210 4.93 3.36 -21.77
CA PRO A 210 4.93 3.68 -23.20
C PRO A 210 4.15 4.96 -23.53
N PHE A 211 4.41 6.05 -22.78
CA PHE A 211 3.84 7.36 -23.03
C PHE A 211 4.76 8.22 -23.92
N ALA A 212 4.22 9.22 -24.59
CA ALA A 212 5.04 10.21 -25.30
C ALA A 212 5.90 11.00 -24.31
N ASP A 213 7.07 11.49 -24.75
CA ASP A 213 8.06 12.05 -23.85
C ASP A 213 7.53 13.31 -23.12
N GLY A 214 6.77 14.16 -23.80
CA GLY A 214 6.13 15.33 -23.21
C GLY A 214 4.92 15.00 -22.30
N ASP A 215 4.35 13.78 -22.40
CA ASP A 215 3.24 13.37 -21.55
C ASP A 215 3.65 12.94 -20.14
N TYR A 216 4.93 12.65 -19.88
CA TYR A 216 5.37 12.28 -18.53
C TYR A 216 5.11 13.38 -17.50
N ALA A 217 5.41 14.63 -17.83
CA ALA A 217 5.09 15.76 -16.97
C ALA A 217 3.57 15.93 -16.75
N TYR A 218 2.78 15.63 -17.78
CA TYR A 218 1.33 15.66 -17.66
C TYR A 218 0.82 14.57 -16.73
N LEU A 219 1.23 13.32 -16.91
CA LEU A 219 0.87 12.19 -16.04
C LEU A 219 1.23 12.46 -14.58
N TYR A 220 2.48 12.87 -14.32
CA TYR A 220 2.92 13.28 -12.99
C TYR A 220 1.99 14.35 -12.39
N SER A 221 1.58 15.34 -13.20
CA SER A 221 0.69 16.40 -12.74
C SER A 221 -0.74 15.95 -12.45
N ILE A 222 -1.23 14.89 -13.12
CA ILE A 222 -2.53 14.26 -12.86
C ILE A 222 -2.47 13.43 -11.57
N GLU A 223 -1.40 12.64 -11.37
CA GLU A 223 -1.17 11.90 -10.12
C GLU A 223 -1.09 12.86 -8.91
N GLN A 224 -0.38 13.97 -9.08
CA GLN A 224 -0.29 15.02 -8.05
C GLN A 224 -1.68 15.65 -7.76
N ALA A 225 -2.49 15.91 -8.79
CA ALA A 225 -3.83 16.46 -8.62
C ALA A 225 -4.75 15.48 -7.87
N LEU A 226 -4.67 14.17 -8.16
CA LEU A 226 -5.46 13.16 -7.45
C LEU A 226 -5.06 13.06 -5.97
N ASN A 227 -3.75 13.02 -5.69
CA ASN A 227 -3.26 13.04 -4.32
C ASN A 227 -3.66 14.32 -3.57
N GLY A 228 -3.64 15.47 -4.24
CA GLY A 228 -4.14 16.74 -3.72
C GLY A 228 -5.64 16.71 -3.39
N ALA A 229 -6.44 16.05 -4.22
CA ALA A 229 -7.87 15.86 -3.98
C ALA A 229 -8.13 14.98 -2.74
N ILE A 230 -7.36 13.89 -2.57
CA ILE A 230 -7.43 13.01 -1.40
C ILE A 230 -7.03 13.78 -0.12
N ALA A 231 -5.93 14.52 -0.18
CA ALA A 231 -5.45 15.34 0.94
C ALA A 231 -6.48 16.43 1.33
N SER A 232 -7.10 17.06 0.34
CA SER A 232 -8.15 18.07 0.56
C SER A 232 -9.40 17.46 1.21
N ALA A 233 -9.82 16.26 0.77
CA ALA A 233 -10.93 15.53 1.38
C ALA A 233 -10.61 15.13 2.84
N ALA A 234 -9.36 14.72 3.12
CA ALA A 234 -8.91 14.44 4.48
C ALA A 234 -9.00 15.68 5.37
N ALA A 235 -8.44 16.81 4.91
CA ALA A 235 -8.48 18.09 5.64
C ALA A 235 -9.91 18.56 5.90
N ALA A 236 -10.79 18.48 4.91
CA ALA A 236 -12.19 18.89 5.02
C ALA A 236 -13.00 18.05 6.00
N THR A 237 -12.57 16.82 6.26
CA THR A 237 -13.29 15.86 7.11
C THR A 237 -12.59 15.60 8.45
N GLY A 238 -11.38 16.10 8.68
CA GLY A 238 -10.56 15.76 9.84
C GLY A 238 -10.07 14.31 9.85
N ALA A 239 -9.99 13.66 8.68
CA ALA A 239 -9.30 12.41 8.52
C ALA A 239 -7.78 12.65 8.38
N THR A 240 -6.98 11.62 8.65
CA THR A 240 -5.52 11.69 8.47
C THR A 240 -5.18 11.42 7.00
N TYR A 241 -4.46 12.30 6.33
CA TYR A 241 -3.87 12.01 5.03
C TYR A 241 -2.52 11.31 5.22
N VAL A 242 -2.33 10.17 4.56
CA VAL A 242 -1.04 9.47 4.48
C VAL A 242 -0.41 9.80 3.13
N ASP A 243 0.61 10.65 3.14
CA ASP A 243 1.38 10.95 1.93
C ASP A 243 2.24 9.74 1.55
N THR A 244 1.93 9.15 0.41
CA THR A 244 2.74 8.11 -0.23
C THR A 244 3.40 8.64 -1.51
N PHE A 245 2.91 9.78 -2.03
CA PHE A 245 3.40 10.37 -3.27
C PHE A 245 4.78 11.01 -3.09
N GLY A 246 4.96 11.86 -2.08
CA GLY A 246 6.26 12.47 -1.78
C GLY A 246 7.34 11.43 -1.50
N PRO A 247 7.15 10.54 -0.51
CA PRO A 247 8.13 9.51 -0.14
C PRO A 247 8.44 8.47 -1.22
N SER A 248 7.60 8.30 -2.26
CA SER A 248 7.88 7.40 -3.39
C SER A 248 8.76 8.02 -4.49
N THR A 249 9.33 9.18 -4.26
CA THR A 249 10.31 9.78 -5.20
C THR A 249 11.50 8.84 -5.41
N GLY A 250 11.82 8.53 -6.68
CA GLY A 250 12.84 7.56 -7.05
C GLY A 250 12.41 6.09 -6.94
N HIS A 251 11.13 5.85 -6.65
CA HIS A 251 10.53 4.52 -6.56
C HIS A 251 9.39 4.30 -7.58
N ASP A 252 9.22 5.20 -8.54
CA ASP A 252 8.26 5.09 -9.64
C ASP A 252 8.53 3.86 -10.54
N ALA A 253 7.70 3.65 -11.55
CA ALA A 253 7.84 2.48 -12.44
C ALA A 253 9.14 2.47 -13.26
N CYS A 254 9.77 3.65 -13.48
CA CYS A 254 11.04 3.76 -14.20
C CYS A 254 12.26 3.46 -13.33
N ALA A 255 12.10 3.38 -12.02
CA ALA A 255 13.19 3.10 -11.09
C ALA A 255 13.79 1.70 -11.35
N PRO A 256 15.08 1.49 -11.03
CA PRO A 256 15.73 0.19 -11.16
C PRO A 256 15.00 -0.92 -10.38
N ASP A 257 15.20 -2.17 -10.83
CA ASP A 257 14.64 -3.32 -10.11
C ASP A 257 15.12 -3.37 -8.66
N GLY A 258 14.20 -3.63 -7.72
CA GLY A 258 14.44 -3.56 -6.28
C GLY A 258 14.31 -2.15 -5.69
N GLN A 259 14.25 -1.09 -6.52
CA GLN A 259 13.89 0.27 -6.09
C GLN A 259 12.44 0.59 -6.49
N ALA A 260 11.99 0.11 -7.66
CA ALA A 260 10.66 0.39 -8.17
C ALA A 260 9.57 -0.18 -7.26
N TRP A 261 8.64 0.68 -6.84
CA TRP A 261 7.42 0.31 -6.12
C TRP A 261 6.31 -0.09 -7.09
N ILE A 262 6.34 0.42 -8.31
CA ILE A 262 5.28 0.25 -9.31
C ILE A 262 5.74 -0.67 -10.42
N GLN A 263 4.88 -1.57 -10.87
CA GLN A 263 5.07 -2.39 -12.03
C GLN A 263 4.90 -1.55 -13.30
N GLY A 264 5.71 -1.76 -14.31
CA GLY A 264 5.56 -1.13 -15.63
C GLY A 264 4.36 -1.69 -16.41
N LYS A 265 4.35 -1.46 -17.74
CA LYS A 265 3.28 -1.88 -18.65
C LYS A 265 3.04 -3.40 -18.72
N GLU A 266 4.04 -4.19 -18.42
CA GLU A 266 3.93 -5.65 -18.51
C GLU A 266 3.37 -6.24 -17.23
N ILE A 267 2.37 -7.13 -17.37
CA ILE A 267 1.87 -7.91 -16.24
C ILE A 267 2.95 -8.89 -15.81
N ASN A 268 3.27 -8.92 -14.53
CA ASN A 268 4.14 -9.95 -13.96
C ASN A 268 3.37 -10.74 -12.90
N PRO A 269 2.95 -12.00 -13.23
CA PRO A 269 2.15 -12.83 -12.33
C PRO A 269 2.82 -13.18 -11.00
N LEU A 270 4.13 -12.96 -10.90
CA LEU A 270 4.94 -13.22 -9.71
C LEU A 270 5.30 -11.94 -8.94
N ARG A 271 4.83 -10.76 -9.40
CA ARG A 271 5.17 -9.48 -8.78
C ARG A 271 3.99 -8.52 -8.62
N ALA A 272 3.30 -8.18 -9.71
CA ALA A 272 2.11 -7.32 -9.69
C ALA A 272 1.42 -7.25 -11.06
N LEU A 273 0.18 -6.78 -11.08
CA LEU A 273 -0.52 -6.32 -12.27
C LEU A 273 0.20 -5.10 -12.85
N ASN A 274 0.07 -4.85 -14.18
CA ASN A 274 0.65 -3.66 -14.80
C ASN A 274 0.16 -2.37 -14.14
N TYR A 275 1.06 -1.40 -14.00
CA TYR A 275 0.84 -0.08 -13.37
C TYR A 275 0.38 -0.13 -11.90
N HIS A 276 0.53 -1.26 -11.22
CA HIS A 276 0.14 -1.46 -9.83
C HIS A 276 1.35 -1.59 -8.91
N PRO A 277 1.18 -1.32 -7.60
CA PRO A 277 2.27 -1.50 -6.65
C PRO A 277 2.72 -2.96 -6.56
N ARG A 278 4.05 -3.14 -6.58
CA ARG A 278 4.73 -4.38 -6.23
C ARG A 278 4.73 -4.57 -4.71
N TYR A 279 5.28 -5.69 -4.22
CA TYR A 279 5.44 -5.90 -2.78
C TYR A 279 6.20 -4.76 -2.10
N GLU A 280 7.26 -4.23 -2.73
CA GLU A 280 8.03 -3.09 -2.23
C GLU A 280 7.16 -1.85 -2.02
N GLY A 281 6.29 -1.55 -2.97
CA GLY A 281 5.32 -0.46 -2.86
C GLY A 281 4.28 -0.70 -1.76
N GLN A 282 3.75 -1.92 -1.66
CA GLN A 282 2.81 -2.29 -0.60
C GLN A 282 3.45 -2.16 0.79
N ALA A 283 4.69 -2.62 0.95
CA ALA A 283 5.44 -2.49 2.20
C ALA A 283 5.77 -1.03 2.53
N GLY A 284 6.11 -0.23 1.52
CA GLY A 284 6.32 1.21 1.67
C GLY A 284 5.07 1.93 2.16
N VAL A 285 3.92 1.67 1.54
CA VAL A 285 2.62 2.24 1.96
C VAL A 285 2.28 1.82 3.40
N ALA A 286 2.48 0.54 3.76
CA ALA A 286 2.25 0.07 5.12
C ALA A 286 3.13 0.78 6.15
N SER A 287 4.44 0.91 5.87
CA SER A 287 5.40 1.58 6.75
C SER A 287 5.06 3.07 6.93
N LEU A 288 4.78 3.79 5.82
CA LEU A 288 4.39 5.19 5.88
C LEU A 288 3.09 5.39 6.66
N THR A 289 2.11 4.50 6.49
CA THR A 289 0.85 4.55 7.22
C THR A 289 1.08 4.31 8.71
N ALA A 290 1.86 3.30 9.09
CA ALA A 290 2.18 3.02 10.49
C ALA A 290 2.88 4.22 11.16
N LYS A 291 3.90 4.78 10.50
CA LYS A 291 4.64 5.96 10.98
C LYS A 291 3.72 7.17 11.15
N THR A 292 2.88 7.46 10.16
CA THR A 292 1.92 8.57 10.23
C THR A 292 0.95 8.41 11.40
N LEU A 293 0.42 7.20 11.62
CA LEU A 293 -0.52 6.91 12.72
C LEU A 293 0.14 6.93 14.10
N SER A 294 1.43 6.62 14.19
CA SER A 294 2.22 6.69 15.43
C SER A 294 2.79 8.09 15.71
N GLY A 295 2.66 9.03 14.77
CA GLY A 295 3.27 10.36 14.88
C GLY A 295 4.78 10.39 14.61
N ASP A 296 5.33 9.32 14.01
CA ASP A 296 6.72 9.23 13.62
C ASP A 296 6.97 9.90 12.26
N PRO A 297 8.22 10.32 11.97
CA PRO A 297 8.55 10.84 10.65
C PRO A 297 8.25 9.81 9.53
N ALA A 298 7.32 10.14 8.62
CA ALA A 298 6.90 9.28 7.53
C ALA A 298 7.93 9.29 6.38
N VAL A 299 9.10 8.73 6.63
CA VAL A 299 10.20 8.61 5.66
C VAL A 299 10.57 7.14 5.44
N VAL A 300 11.04 6.83 4.24
CA VAL A 300 11.55 5.51 3.87
C VAL A 300 13.06 5.51 3.95
N THR A 301 13.60 4.56 4.68
CA THR A 301 15.06 4.39 4.80
C THR A 301 15.58 3.43 3.73
N ALA A 302 16.85 3.57 3.36
CA ALA A 302 17.51 2.64 2.43
C ALA A 302 17.51 1.19 2.97
N ALA A 303 17.59 1.00 4.27
CA ALA A 303 17.53 -0.31 4.90
C ALA A 303 16.15 -0.98 4.77
N GLU A 304 15.07 -0.22 5.00
CA GLU A 304 13.70 -0.70 4.76
C GLU A 304 13.51 -1.10 3.29
N GLN A 305 13.90 -0.23 2.35
CA GLN A 305 13.80 -0.51 0.91
C GLN A 305 14.56 -1.79 0.52
N ALA A 306 15.78 -1.97 1.02
CA ALA A 306 16.57 -3.18 0.75
C ALA A 306 15.90 -4.45 1.32
N ALA A 307 15.33 -4.37 2.52
CA ALA A 307 14.61 -5.47 3.14
C ALA A 307 13.34 -5.84 2.35
N TRP A 308 12.58 -4.85 1.88
CA TRP A 308 11.38 -5.08 1.05
C TRP A 308 11.75 -5.69 -0.30
N ALA A 309 12.81 -5.22 -0.95
CA ALA A 309 13.29 -5.80 -2.20
C ALA A 309 13.72 -7.28 -2.04
N ALA A 310 14.42 -7.60 -0.96
CA ALA A 310 14.81 -8.97 -0.63
C ALA A 310 13.57 -9.85 -0.39
N ARG A 311 12.60 -9.35 0.39
CA ARG A 311 11.37 -10.08 0.68
C ARG A 311 10.50 -10.28 -0.56
N GLY A 312 10.37 -9.28 -1.42
CA GLY A 312 9.63 -9.36 -2.69
C GLY A 312 10.21 -10.43 -3.62
N LYS A 313 11.54 -10.50 -3.73
CA LYS A 313 12.22 -11.57 -4.49
C LYS A 313 11.98 -12.95 -3.90
N GLU A 314 11.98 -13.08 -2.59
CA GLU A 314 11.70 -14.35 -1.91
C GLU A 314 10.26 -14.81 -2.15
N LEU A 315 9.28 -13.91 -2.00
CA LEU A 315 7.87 -14.22 -2.28
C LEU A 315 7.65 -14.62 -3.74
N ALA A 316 8.29 -13.96 -4.69
CA ALA A 316 8.24 -14.33 -6.10
C ALA A 316 8.80 -15.75 -6.34
N ARG A 317 9.89 -16.13 -5.67
CA ARG A 317 10.44 -17.49 -5.73
C ARG A 317 9.49 -18.53 -5.14
N GLN A 318 8.88 -18.23 -4.00
CA GLN A 318 7.88 -19.11 -3.36
C GLN A 318 6.66 -19.30 -4.25
N ALA A 319 6.16 -18.23 -4.88
CA ALA A 319 5.04 -18.31 -5.81
C ALA A 319 5.39 -19.15 -7.06
N ALA A 320 6.57 -18.97 -7.61
CA ALA A 320 7.04 -19.76 -8.76
C ALA A 320 7.19 -21.25 -8.45
N ALA A 321 7.54 -21.60 -7.22
CA ALA A 321 7.66 -22.98 -6.77
C ALA A 321 6.29 -23.65 -6.48
N SER A 322 5.19 -22.89 -6.47
CA SER A 322 3.83 -23.38 -6.17
C SER A 322 2.93 -23.25 -7.41
N PRO A 323 2.97 -24.18 -8.39
CA PRO A 323 2.31 -24.04 -9.69
C PRO A 323 0.80 -23.76 -9.64
N LYS A 324 0.11 -24.17 -8.58
CA LYS A 324 -1.35 -23.95 -8.42
C LYS A 324 -1.77 -22.50 -8.23
N ALA A 325 -0.85 -21.58 -7.94
CA ALA A 325 -1.13 -20.15 -7.76
C ALA A 325 -1.06 -19.35 -9.08
N VAL A 326 -0.53 -19.92 -10.15
CA VAL A 326 -0.22 -19.22 -11.43
C VAL A 326 -1.30 -19.42 -12.50
N GLU A 327 -2.24 -20.35 -12.33
CA GLU A 327 -3.29 -20.67 -13.33
C GLU A 327 -4.45 -19.66 -13.42
N ALA A 328 -4.43 -18.55 -12.69
CA ALA A 328 -5.31 -17.42 -12.97
C ALA A 328 -4.87 -16.74 -14.28
N SER A 329 -5.49 -17.17 -15.41
CA SER A 329 -5.11 -16.79 -16.77
C SER A 329 -4.94 -15.27 -16.93
N PRO A 330 -3.77 -14.77 -17.42
CA PRO A 330 -3.53 -13.34 -17.66
C PRO A 330 -4.56 -12.68 -18.57
N ASP A 331 -5.17 -13.41 -19.48
CA ASP A 331 -6.13 -12.88 -20.45
C ASP A 331 -7.47 -12.48 -19.83
N ARG A 332 -7.88 -13.11 -18.73
CA ARG A 332 -9.11 -12.72 -18.02
C ARG A 332 -8.94 -11.44 -17.18
N LEU A 333 -7.71 -11.15 -16.75
CA LEU A 333 -7.40 -9.95 -15.97
C LEU A 333 -7.25 -8.70 -16.87
N ARG A 334 -6.89 -8.86 -18.15
CA ARG A 334 -6.80 -7.75 -19.12
C ARG A 334 -8.16 -7.09 -19.39
N THR A 335 -9.24 -7.87 -19.41
CA THR A 335 -10.59 -7.36 -19.73
C THR A 335 -11.23 -6.59 -18.57
N SER A 336 -10.81 -6.78 -17.32
CA SER A 336 -11.35 -6.06 -16.15
C SER A 336 -10.68 -4.70 -15.90
N ALA A 337 -9.46 -4.51 -16.38
CA ALA A 337 -8.72 -3.24 -16.27
C ALA A 337 -9.06 -2.26 -17.42
N GLN A 338 -9.85 -2.69 -18.41
CA GLN A 338 -10.22 -1.90 -19.60
C GLN A 338 -11.71 -1.57 -19.70
N ARG A 339 -12.50 -1.84 -18.65
CA ARG A 339 -13.93 -1.48 -18.60
C ARG A 339 -14.23 -0.41 -17.57
#